data_ff34f9cb203df9949d91bfb475544fbc
#
_entry.id   ff34f9cb203df9949d91bfb475544fbc
#
_cell.length_a   1.000
_cell.length_b   1.000
_cell.length_c   1.000
_cell.angle_alpha   90.00
_cell.angle_beta   90.00
_cell.angle_gamma   90.00
#
_symmetry.space_group_name_H-M   'P 1'
#
loop_
_entity.id
_entity.type
_entity.pdbx_description
1 polymer ?
#
loop_
_entity_poly.entity_id
_entity_poly.type
_entity_poly.pdbx_seq_one_letter_code
_entity_poly.pdbx_strand_id
1 'polypeptide(L)'
;MGEKITFCKGGGCTAKLGAGILSRVLERLPKGKQDPNLLIGYDSKDDAAVYQVSDDIAIVQTLDFFPPMVEDPYTFGKIAATNALSDIYAMGGEV
;
A
#
# COMPACT_ATOMS: atom_id res chain seq x y z
N MET A 1 20.43 -6.34 28.12
CA MET A 1 19.52 -7.36 27.62
C MET A 1 18.47 -6.70 26.76
N GLY A 2 18.28 -7.18 25.54
CA GLY A 2 17.30 -6.62 24.62
C GLY A 2 15.87 -7.02 25.00
N GLU A 3 14.94 -6.15 24.66
CA GLU A 3 13.52 -6.45 24.77
C GLU A 3 13.14 -7.61 23.83
N LYS A 4 12.20 -8.43 24.28
CA LYS A 4 11.65 -9.47 23.42
C LYS A 4 10.87 -8.84 22.28
N ILE A 5 11.23 -9.17 21.05
CA ILE A 5 10.49 -8.73 19.87
C ILE A 5 9.24 -9.63 19.76
N THR A 6 8.09 -8.98 19.72
CA THR A 6 6.82 -9.68 19.47
C THR A 6 6.51 -9.66 18.00
N PHE A 7 6.35 -10.84 17.40
CA PHE A 7 6.04 -10.96 15.99
C PHE A 7 4.53 -11.06 15.77
N CYS A 8 4.07 -10.47 14.69
CA CYS A 8 2.66 -10.59 14.28
C CYS A 8 2.39 -11.93 13.61
N LYS A 9 1.17 -12.42 13.76
CA LYS A 9 0.73 -13.67 13.12
C LYS A 9 0.40 -13.47 11.63
N GLY A 10 0.18 -12.24 11.20
CA GLY A 10 -0.13 -11.92 9.81
C GLY A 10 0.70 -10.75 9.34
N GLY A 11 0.84 -10.59 8.03
CA GLY A 11 1.55 -9.48 7.41
C GLY A 11 1.00 -9.21 6.02
N GLY A 12 1.36 -8.05 5.45
CA GLY A 12 0.87 -7.64 4.15
C GLY A 12 -0.65 -7.58 4.08
N CYS A 13 -1.24 -8.21 3.09
CA CYS A 13 -2.69 -8.19 2.88
C CYS A 13 -3.48 -8.80 4.04
N THR A 14 -2.90 -9.76 4.77
CA THR A 14 -3.59 -10.41 5.89
C THR A 14 -3.68 -9.54 7.13
N ALA A 15 -2.81 -8.53 7.25
CA ALA A 15 -2.82 -7.57 8.36
C ALA A 15 -3.74 -6.36 8.08
N LYS A 16 -4.28 -6.25 6.88
CA LYS A 16 -5.13 -5.12 6.46
C LYS A 16 -6.59 -5.37 6.84
N LEU A 17 -7.35 -4.28 6.89
CA LEU A 17 -8.79 -4.34 7.08
C LEU A 17 -9.45 -5.03 5.89
N GLY A 18 -10.53 -5.77 6.16
CA GLY A 18 -11.35 -6.33 5.09
C GLY A 18 -11.90 -5.25 4.16
N ALA A 19 -12.11 -5.61 2.88
CA ALA A 19 -12.53 -4.66 1.85
C ALA A 19 -13.80 -3.88 2.21
N GLY A 20 -14.79 -4.52 2.82
CA GLY A 20 -16.03 -3.86 3.21
C GLY A 20 -15.85 -2.84 4.33
N ILE A 21 -15.00 -3.15 5.31
CA ILE A 21 -14.68 -2.23 6.42
C ILE A 21 -13.84 -1.06 5.91
N LEU A 22 -12.84 -1.34 5.09
CA LEU A 22 -11.98 -0.32 4.49
C LEU A 22 -12.79 0.66 3.65
N SER A 23 -13.73 0.17 2.84
CA SER A 23 -14.63 0.99 2.05
C SER A 23 -15.40 1.99 2.91
N ARG A 24 -15.97 1.51 4.02
CA ARG A 24 -16.73 2.36 4.94
C ARG A 24 -15.87 3.42 5.63
N VAL A 25 -14.65 3.06 5.98
CA VAL A 25 -13.68 4.01 6.57
C VAL A 25 -13.31 5.09 5.56
N LEU A 26 -13.01 4.70 4.32
CA LEU A 26 -12.63 5.64 3.27
C LEU A 26 -13.76 6.61 2.91
N GLU A 27 -15.01 6.15 2.94
CA GLU A 27 -16.18 7.00 2.66
C GLU A 27 -16.34 8.13 3.69
N ARG A 28 -15.83 7.94 4.91
CA ARG A 28 -15.89 8.93 5.99
C ARG A 28 -14.76 9.96 5.93
N LEU A 29 -13.75 9.73 5.10
CA LEU A 29 -12.66 10.68 4.97
C LEU A 29 -13.13 11.94 4.25
N PRO A 30 -12.70 13.13 4.70
CA PRO A 30 -13.02 14.36 3.98
C PRO A 30 -12.44 14.29 2.58
N LYS A 31 -13.27 14.54 1.59
CA LYS A 31 -12.79 14.68 0.21
C LYS A 31 -12.03 15.98 0.09
N GLY A 32 -10.75 15.86 -0.18
CA GLY A 32 -9.90 17.01 -0.46
C GLY A 32 -10.19 17.61 -1.82
N LYS A 33 -9.43 18.65 -2.14
CA LYS A 33 -9.49 19.29 -3.46
C LYS A 33 -9.15 18.26 -4.52
N GLN A 34 -9.99 18.13 -5.54
CA GLN A 34 -9.72 17.24 -6.66
C GLN A 34 -8.55 17.78 -7.49
N ASP A 35 -7.57 16.92 -7.74
CA ASP A 35 -6.44 17.19 -8.60
C ASP A 35 -6.64 16.43 -9.92
N PRO A 36 -6.74 17.14 -11.07
CA PRO A 36 -6.95 16.47 -12.34
C PRO A 36 -5.80 15.57 -12.77
N ASN A 37 -4.60 15.77 -12.21
CA ASN A 37 -3.44 14.91 -12.47
C ASN A 37 -3.46 13.62 -11.64
N LEU A 38 -4.29 13.55 -10.61
CA LEU A 38 -4.50 12.31 -9.84
C LEU A 38 -5.48 11.44 -10.60
N LEU A 39 -4.96 10.54 -11.42
CA LEU A 39 -5.77 9.67 -12.29
C LEU A 39 -6.51 8.62 -11.49
N ILE A 40 -5.82 8.02 -10.50
CA ILE A 40 -6.37 7.04 -9.58
C ILE A 40 -5.98 7.44 -8.17
N GLY A 41 -6.96 7.68 -7.34
CA GLY A 41 -6.77 8.02 -5.93
C GLY A 41 -7.57 7.08 -5.03
N TYR A 42 -7.70 7.44 -3.75
CA TYR A 42 -8.40 6.59 -2.79
C TYR A 42 -9.89 6.39 -3.10
N ASP A 43 -10.48 7.28 -3.88
CA ASP A 43 -11.92 7.20 -4.25
C ASP A 43 -12.24 5.93 -5.03
N SER A 44 -11.31 5.46 -5.87
CA SER A 44 -11.49 4.25 -6.67
C SER A 44 -11.17 2.97 -5.88
N LYS A 45 -10.52 3.09 -4.71
CA LYS A 45 -10.17 1.97 -3.82
C LYS A 45 -9.28 0.93 -4.50
N ASP A 46 -8.41 1.38 -5.40
CA ASP A 46 -7.45 0.54 -6.10
C ASP A 46 -6.21 0.26 -5.24
N ASP A 47 -5.35 -0.61 -5.73
CA ASP A 47 -4.16 -1.08 -5.02
C ASP A 47 -3.09 0.01 -4.85
N ALA A 48 -3.11 1.03 -5.70
CA ALA A 48 -2.14 2.12 -5.67
C ALA A 48 -2.75 3.39 -6.24
N ALA A 49 -2.12 4.52 -5.95
CA ALA A 49 -2.47 5.79 -6.57
C ALA A 49 -1.68 5.97 -7.87
N VAL A 50 -2.30 6.62 -8.85
CA VAL A 50 -1.65 6.95 -10.13
C VAL A 50 -1.72 8.45 -10.34
N TYR A 51 -0.57 9.08 -10.47
CA TYR A 51 -0.46 10.53 -10.65
C TYR A 51 0.26 10.86 -11.94
N GLN A 52 -0.37 11.63 -12.79
CA GLN A 52 0.20 12.07 -14.06
C GLN A 52 1.18 13.22 -13.85
N VAL A 53 2.43 13.03 -14.27
CA VAL A 53 3.48 14.04 -14.13
C VAL A 53 3.79 14.76 -15.45
N SER A 54 3.45 14.13 -16.58
CA SER A 54 3.57 14.72 -17.91
C SER A 54 2.56 14.05 -18.83
N ASP A 55 2.50 14.48 -20.10
CA ASP A 55 1.60 13.88 -21.09
C ASP A 55 1.86 12.38 -21.29
N ASP A 56 3.11 11.96 -21.11
CA ASP A 56 3.53 10.59 -21.41
C ASP A 56 3.88 9.78 -20.18
N ILE A 57 3.94 10.39 -18.99
CA ILE A 57 4.45 9.74 -17.80
C ILE A 57 3.47 9.89 -16.64
N ALA A 58 3.18 8.79 -15.97
CA ALA A 58 2.47 8.75 -14.72
C ALA A 58 3.27 7.97 -13.68
N ILE A 59 3.19 8.40 -12.43
CA ILE A 59 3.81 7.71 -11.30
C ILE A 59 2.76 6.88 -10.61
N VAL A 60 3.08 5.60 -10.36
CA VAL A 60 2.26 4.70 -9.55
C VAL A 60 2.89 4.62 -8.17
N GLN A 61 2.14 4.96 -7.15
CA GLN A 61 2.63 5.01 -5.77
C GLN A 61 1.79 4.14 -4.87
N THR A 62 2.46 3.34 -4.06
CA THR A 62 1.82 2.55 -3.02
C THR A 62 2.60 2.66 -1.72
N LEU A 63 1.92 2.44 -0.63
CA LEU A 63 2.52 2.37 0.70
C LEU A 63 1.92 1.17 1.41
N ASP A 64 2.79 0.28 1.84
CA ASP A 64 2.38 -0.94 2.53
C ASP A 64 3.27 -1.14 3.74
N PHE A 65 2.73 -0.99 4.93
CA PHE A 65 3.48 -1.15 6.16
C PHE A 65 2.77 -2.12 7.09
N PHE A 66 3.55 -2.89 7.82
CA PHE A 66 3.05 -3.88 8.76
C PHE A 66 4.15 -4.22 9.77
N PRO A 67 3.77 -4.75 10.95
CA PRO A 67 4.76 -5.16 11.95
C PRO A 67 5.58 -6.34 11.48
N PRO A 68 6.81 -6.52 12.01
CA PRO A 68 7.66 -7.64 11.62
C PRO A 68 7.03 -8.99 12.02
N MET A 69 7.07 -9.93 11.10
CA MET A 69 6.53 -11.28 11.26
C MET A 69 7.63 -12.35 11.31
N VAL A 70 8.87 -11.99 10.98
CA VAL A 70 10.03 -12.88 11.00
C VAL A 70 11.21 -12.16 11.65
N GLU A 71 12.12 -12.94 12.24
CA GLU A 71 13.27 -12.37 12.96
C GLU A 71 14.35 -11.81 12.05
N ASP A 72 14.59 -12.48 10.91
CA ASP A 72 15.65 -12.10 10.00
C ASP A 72 15.31 -10.81 9.25
N PRO A 73 16.06 -9.71 9.47
CA PRO A 73 15.76 -8.44 8.79
C PRO A 73 15.84 -8.52 7.27
N TYR A 74 16.74 -9.33 6.75
CA TYR A 74 16.89 -9.50 5.30
C TYR A 74 15.65 -10.18 4.71
N THR A 75 15.18 -11.25 5.34
CA THR A 75 13.95 -11.93 4.93
C THR A 75 12.74 -11.03 5.06
N PHE A 76 12.65 -10.27 6.14
CA PHE A 76 11.56 -9.31 6.32
C PHE A 76 11.57 -8.23 5.22
N GLY A 77 12.76 -7.74 4.86
CA GLY A 77 12.92 -6.77 3.77
C GLY A 77 12.44 -7.32 2.43
N LYS A 78 12.71 -8.58 2.13
CA LYS A 78 12.21 -9.24 0.93
C LYS A 78 10.68 -9.32 0.92
N ILE A 79 10.08 -9.65 2.05
CA ILE A 79 8.63 -9.70 2.19
C ILE A 79 8.01 -8.32 1.98
N ALA A 80 8.57 -7.31 2.62
CA ALA A 80 8.09 -5.93 2.49
C ALA A 80 8.18 -5.44 1.05
N ALA A 81 9.29 -5.66 0.38
CA ALA A 81 9.47 -5.30 -1.02
C ALA A 81 8.49 -6.04 -1.92
N THR A 82 8.32 -7.33 -1.73
CA THR A 82 7.40 -8.15 -2.52
C THR A 82 5.97 -7.64 -2.42
N ASN A 83 5.52 -7.33 -1.21
CA ASN A 83 4.17 -6.81 -1.01
C ASN A 83 3.96 -5.44 -1.69
N ALA A 84 4.92 -4.54 -1.57
CA ALA A 84 4.84 -3.22 -2.22
C ALA A 84 4.88 -3.34 -3.75
N LEU A 85 5.82 -4.13 -4.28
CA LEU A 85 5.96 -4.32 -5.73
C LEU A 85 4.72 -4.99 -6.34
N SER A 86 4.09 -5.90 -5.61
CA SER A 86 2.87 -6.57 -6.04
C SER A 86 1.76 -5.57 -6.38
N ASP A 87 1.57 -4.54 -5.55
CA ASP A 87 0.57 -3.50 -5.79
C ASP A 87 0.89 -2.69 -7.06
N ILE A 88 2.16 -2.40 -7.29
CA ILE A 88 2.60 -1.68 -8.51
C ILE A 88 2.32 -2.51 -9.75
N TYR A 89 2.66 -3.80 -9.73
CA TYR A 89 2.40 -4.69 -10.87
C TYR A 89 0.92 -4.90 -11.11
N ALA A 90 0.12 -4.96 -10.05
CA ALA A 90 -1.34 -5.07 -10.17
C ALA A 90 -1.96 -3.88 -10.92
N MET A 91 -1.32 -2.70 -10.82
CA MET A 91 -1.76 -1.50 -11.52
C MET A 91 -1.14 -1.37 -12.92
N GLY A 92 -0.38 -2.36 -13.38
CA GLY A 92 0.29 -2.33 -14.68
C GLY A 92 1.55 -1.47 -14.71
N GLY A 93 2.09 -1.11 -13.57
CA GLY A 93 3.28 -0.29 -13.46
C GLY A 93 4.57 -1.07 -13.64
N GLU A 94 5.63 -0.35 -13.91
CA GLU A 94 7.01 -0.85 -13.94
C GLU A 94 7.77 -0.27 -12.74
N VAL A 95 8.69 -1.06 -12.17
CA VAL A 95 9.49 -0.67 -11.02
C VAL A 95 10.87 -0.21 -11.46
#